data_32bb7707006f3b97128d0e0c33cd9105
#
_entry.id   32bb7707006f3b97128d0e0c33cd9105
#
_cell.length_a   1.000
_cell.length_b   1.000
_cell.length_c   1.000
_cell.angle_alpha   90.00
_cell.angle_beta   90.00
_cell.angle_gamma   90.00
#
_symmetry.space_group_name_H-M   'P 1'
#
loop_
_entity.id
_entity.type
_entity.pdbx_description
1 polymer ?
#
loop_
_entity_poly.entity_id
_entity_poly.type
_entity_poly.pdbx_seq_one_letter_code
_entity_poly.pdbx_strand_id
1 'polypeptide(L)'
;MKPIERLTSDSRIDRIRPESDAKTVLRYSSLFARTYIRSDYNFCAAKIAVARGGKTRALEKALRETSEWLRKTEQWLLRFEARPIELPHDMIELTITRPLAGLLVRCLTQYDRVYVRATERLARGKITDEQRLGILNNAERKLRLIVQICMPDNDQYTADGERREK
;
A
#
# COMPACT_ATOMS: atom_id res chain seq x y z
N MET A 1 3.64 -7.48 30.22
CA MET A 1 3.74 -7.34 28.77
C MET A 1 3.21 -5.97 28.36
N LYS A 2 4.07 -5.17 27.78
CA LYS A 2 3.62 -3.85 27.35
C LYS A 2 2.65 -4.00 26.18
N PRO A 3 1.51 -3.35 26.19
CA PRO A 3 0.64 -3.33 25.03
C PRO A 3 1.42 -2.79 23.84
N ILE A 4 1.19 -3.35 22.67
CA ILE A 4 1.77 -2.82 21.44
C ILE A 4 1.17 -1.44 21.26
N GLU A 5 1.95 -0.43 21.61
CA GLU A 5 1.52 0.94 21.39
C GLU A 5 1.42 1.17 19.88
N ARG A 6 0.39 1.88 19.52
CA ARG A 6 0.05 2.40 18.20
C ARG A 6 1.08 2.19 17.11
N LEU A 7 0.76 1.36 16.15
CA LEU A 7 1.51 1.26 14.90
C LEU A 7 1.22 2.50 14.04
N THR A 8 1.76 3.64 14.44
CA THR A 8 1.50 4.91 13.77
C THR A 8 2.57 5.29 12.76
N SER A 9 3.71 4.57 12.74
CA SER A 9 4.78 4.84 11.80
C SER A 9 5.07 3.63 10.94
N ASP A 10 5.51 3.86 9.70
CA ASP A 10 5.88 2.82 8.75
C ASP A 10 6.95 1.87 9.31
N SER A 11 7.89 2.40 10.09
CA SER A 11 8.94 1.60 10.70
C SER A 11 8.42 0.59 11.73
N ARG A 12 7.27 0.87 12.36
CA ARG A 12 6.64 -0.08 13.28
C ARG A 12 5.94 -1.20 12.56
N ILE A 13 5.36 -0.93 11.40
CA ILE A 13 4.73 -1.95 10.56
C ILE A 13 5.76 -2.99 10.13
N ASP A 14 6.97 -2.55 9.79
CA ASP A 14 8.08 -3.45 9.41
C ASP A 14 8.53 -4.37 10.54
N ARG A 15 8.19 -4.07 11.80
CA ARG A 15 8.57 -4.86 12.96
C ARG A 15 7.51 -5.86 13.39
N ILE A 16 6.40 -5.96 12.68
CA ILE A 16 5.35 -6.91 13.03
C ILE A 16 5.86 -8.32 12.84
N ARG A 17 5.75 -9.12 13.88
CA ARG A 17 6.18 -10.52 13.87
C ARG A 17 5.13 -11.39 13.19
N PRO A 18 5.56 -12.41 12.40
CA PRO A 18 4.61 -13.27 11.68
C PRO A 18 3.66 -14.05 12.61
N GLU A 19 4.07 -14.32 13.83
CA GLU A 19 3.32 -15.15 14.77
C GLU A 19 2.32 -14.37 15.61
N SER A 20 2.32 -13.04 15.52
CA SER A 20 1.45 -12.21 16.31
C SER A 20 0.54 -11.38 15.43
N ASP A 21 -0.76 -11.42 15.74
CA ASP A 21 -1.72 -10.53 15.11
C ASP A 21 -1.52 -9.13 15.67
N ALA A 22 -1.42 -8.16 14.79
CA ALA A 22 -1.37 -6.77 15.15
C ALA A 22 -2.52 -6.03 14.47
N LYS A 23 -3.05 -5.05 15.17
CA LYS A 23 -4.10 -4.19 14.62
C LYS A 23 -3.56 -2.80 14.39
N THR A 24 -3.92 -2.23 13.27
CA THR A 24 -3.56 -0.86 12.93
C THR A 24 -4.77 -0.13 12.37
N VAL A 25 -4.79 1.17 12.56
CA VAL A 25 -5.84 2.03 12.00
C VAL A 25 -5.29 2.67 10.74
N LEU A 26 -5.99 2.47 9.64
CA LEU A 26 -5.67 3.06 8.35
C LEU A 26 -6.67 4.17 8.04
N ARG A 27 -6.13 5.36 7.75
CA ARG A 27 -6.90 6.47 7.21
C ARG A 27 -6.95 6.35 5.68
N TYR A 28 -8.11 6.61 5.11
CA TYR A 28 -8.23 6.67 3.65
C TYR A 28 -9.21 7.77 3.24
N SER A 29 -8.85 8.46 2.16
CA SER A 29 -9.60 9.62 1.64
C SER A 29 -10.18 9.37 0.25
N SER A 30 -9.66 8.40 -0.50
CA SER A 30 -10.06 8.17 -1.88
C SER A 30 -11.04 7.01 -2.00
N LEU A 31 -11.86 7.07 -3.04
CA LEU A 31 -12.75 5.96 -3.39
C LEU A 31 -11.97 4.70 -3.76
N PHE A 32 -10.83 4.85 -4.44
CA PHE A 32 -9.98 3.73 -4.80
C PHE A 32 -9.50 2.98 -3.54
N ALA A 33 -8.96 3.70 -2.56
CA ALA A 33 -8.49 3.08 -1.33
C ALA A 33 -9.64 2.40 -0.57
N ARG A 34 -10.79 3.03 -0.53
CA ARG A 34 -11.99 2.44 0.09
C ARG A 34 -12.37 1.11 -0.54
N THR A 35 -12.43 1.07 -1.87
CA THR A 35 -12.76 -0.13 -2.62
C THR A 35 -11.71 -1.22 -2.40
N TYR A 36 -10.44 -0.86 -2.49
CA TYR A 36 -9.31 -1.77 -2.27
C TYR A 36 -9.36 -2.40 -0.88
N ILE A 37 -9.53 -1.59 0.14
CA ILE A 37 -9.57 -2.04 1.53
C ILE A 37 -10.73 -3.00 1.76
N ARG A 38 -11.90 -2.70 1.21
CA ARG A 38 -13.11 -3.49 1.42
C ARG A 38 -13.15 -4.79 0.62
N SER A 39 -12.58 -4.76 -0.60
CA SER A 39 -12.67 -5.89 -1.54
C SER A 39 -11.37 -6.67 -1.64
N ASP A 40 -10.24 -5.98 -1.73
CA ASP A 40 -8.98 -6.59 -2.13
C ASP A 40 -8.04 -6.89 -0.96
N TYR A 41 -8.06 -6.07 0.10
CA TYR A 41 -7.12 -6.24 1.20
C TYR A 41 -7.24 -7.61 1.87
N ASN A 42 -8.45 -8.03 2.23
CA ASN A 42 -8.66 -9.32 2.90
C ASN A 42 -8.27 -10.49 2.00
N PHE A 43 -8.56 -10.38 0.71
CA PHE A 43 -8.13 -11.36 -0.28
C PHE A 43 -6.60 -11.46 -0.32
N CYS A 44 -5.92 -10.33 -0.45
CA CYS A 44 -4.46 -10.30 -0.47
C CYS A 44 -3.86 -10.82 0.84
N ALA A 45 -4.39 -10.41 1.97
CA ALA A 45 -3.92 -10.87 3.28
C ALA A 45 -4.04 -12.39 3.43
N ALA A 46 -5.15 -12.97 2.98
CA ALA A 46 -5.35 -14.42 3.00
C ALA A 46 -4.36 -15.13 2.09
N LYS A 47 -4.12 -14.62 0.89
CA LYS A 47 -3.15 -15.19 -0.06
C LYS A 47 -1.72 -15.03 0.43
N ILE A 48 -1.38 -13.92 1.05
CA ILE A 48 -0.07 -13.68 1.66
C ILE A 48 0.18 -14.69 2.79
N ALA A 49 -0.82 -14.99 3.58
CA ALA A 49 -0.70 -15.92 4.72
C ALA A 49 -0.27 -17.33 4.29
N VAL A 50 -0.62 -17.75 3.07
CA VAL A 50 -0.29 -19.07 2.53
C VAL A 50 0.76 -19.02 1.41
N ALA A 51 1.30 -17.85 1.09
CA ALA A 51 2.31 -17.71 0.05
C ALA A 51 3.62 -18.36 0.46
N ARG A 52 4.28 -19.03 -0.50
CA ARG A 52 5.54 -19.73 -0.30
C ARG A 52 6.42 -19.59 -1.53
N GLY A 53 7.73 -19.77 -1.34
CA GLY A 53 8.70 -19.85 -2.41
C GLY A 53 8.71 -18.61 -3.30
N GLY A 54 8.66 -18.81 -4.59
CA GLY A 54 8.74 -17.73 -5.57
C GLY A 54 7.63 -16.71 -5.50
N LYS A 55 6.42 -17.14 -5.11
CA LYS A 55 5.31 -16.19 -4.91
C LYS A 55 5.60 -15.19 -3.80
N THR A 56 6.21 -15.63 -2.70
CA THR A 56 6.63 -14.74 -1.62
C THR A 56 7.63 -13.71 -2.12
N ARG A 57 8.59 -14.12 -2.95
CA ARG A 57 9.58 -13.21 -3.54
C ARG A 57 8.92 -12.20 -4.49
N ALA A 58 7.98 -12.66 -5.30
CA ALA A 58 7.24 -11.78 -6.22
C ALA A 58 6.46 -10.71 -5.45
N LEU A 59 5.79 -11.11 -4.38
CA LEU A 59 5.02 -10.21 -3.51
C LEU A 59 5.94 -9.20 -2.81
N GLU A 60 7.03 -9.67 -2.22
CA GLU A 60 7.98 -8.80 -1.54
C GLU A 60 8.57 -7.77 -2.50
N LYS A 61 8.99 -8.20 -3.68
CA LYS A 61 9.53 -7.30 -4.70
C LYS A 61 8.51 -6.23 -5.10
N ALA A 62 7.30 -6.63 -5.44
CA ALA A 62 6.25 -5.71 -5.87
C ALA A 62 5.87 -4.72 -4.77
N LEU A 63 5.75 -5.19 -3.53
CA LEU A 63 5.42 -4.33 -2.39
C LEU A 63 6.53 -3.32 -2.10
N ARG A 64 7.79 -3.75 -2.12
CA ARG A 64 8.92 -2.84 -1.89
C ARG A 64 9.07 -1.82 -3.01
N GLU A 65 8.93 -2.24 -4.27
CA GLU A 65 8.97 -1.32 -5.40
C GLU A 65 7.83 -0.30 -5.35
N THR A 66 6.63 -0.75 -5.00
CA THR A 66 5.47 0.15 -4.86
C THR A 66 5.68 1.15 -3.74
N SER A 67 6.15 0.69 -2.58
CA SER A 67 6.44 1.55 -1.44
C SER A 67 7.50 2.59 -1.78
N GLU A 68 8.58 2.19 -2.45
CA GLU A 68 9.65 3.09 -2.84
C GLU A 68 9.17 4.12 -3.87
N TRP A 69 8.37 3.70 -4.84
CA TRP A 69 7.79 4.62 -5.82
C TRP A 69 6.87 5.65 -5.13
N LEU A 70 6.03 5.20 -4.22
CA LEU A 70 5.13 6.09 -3.46
C LEU A 70 5.92 7.08 -2.61
N ARG A 71 7.00 6.61 -1.96
CA ARG A 71 7.88 7.47 -1.17
C ARG A 71 8.51 8.57 -2.01
N LYS A 72 9.06 8.21 -3.16
CA LYS A 72 9.67 9.16 -4.09
C LYS A 72 8.65 10.15 -4.64
N THR A 73 7.45 9.68 -4.92
CA THR A 73 6.36 10.51 -5.43
C THR A 73 5.91 11.53 -4.38
N GLU A 74 5.77 11.10 -3.14
CA GLU A 74 5.45 12.02 -2.04
C GLU A 74 6.55 13.07 -1.88
N GLN A 75 7.84 12.67 -1.94
CA GLN A 75 8.95 13.61 -1.89
C GLN A 75 8.91 14.63 -3.02
N TRP A 76 8.57 14.20 -4.23
CA TRP A 76 8.42 15.11 -5.36
C TRP A 76 7.31 16.13 -5.10
N LEU A 77 6.17 15.68 -4.58
CA LEU A 77 5.05 16.56 -4.25
C LEU A 77 5.43 17.58 -3.16
N LEU A 78 6.20 17.14 -2.16
CA LEU A 78 6.62 17.98 -1.05
C LEU A 78 7.62 19.08 -1.46
N ARG A 79 8.19 19.03 -2.66
CA ARG A 79 9.02 20.10 -3.21
C ARG A 79 8.21 21.35 -3.49
N PHE A 80 6.90 21.25 -3.65
CA PHE A 80 6.01 22.37 -3.86
C PHE A 80 5.36 22.74 -2.55
N GLU A 81 5.43 24.02 -2.18
CA GLU A 81 4.73 24.49 -1.01
C GLU A 81 3.23 24.53 -1.27
N ALA A 82 2.47 24.01 -0.35
CA ALA A 82 1.01 24.04 -0.41
C ALA A 82 0.45 24.01 1.00
N ARG A 83 -0.59 24.81 1.22
CA ARG A 83 -1.32 24.75 2.49
C ARG A 83 -2.04 23.41 2.59
N PRO A 84 -2.02 22.76 3.76
CA PRO A 84 -2.85 21.58 3.99
C PRO A 84 -4.32 21.90 3.74
N ILE A 85 -5.01 20.95 3.13
CA ILE A 85 -6.46 20.97 3.02
C ILE A 85 -7.00 19.78 3.78
N GLU A 86 -8.15 19.96 4.40
CA GLU A 86 -8.81 18.88 5.09
C GLU A 86 -9.76 18.19 4.13
N LEU A 87 -9.44 16.95 3.78
CA LEU A 87 -10.28 16.13 2.91
C LEU A 87 -11.17 15.24 3.77
N PRO A 88 -12.40 14.99 3.30
CA PRO A 88 -13.22 13.94 3.91
C PRO A 88 -12.43 12.64 3.90
N HIS A 89 -12.42 11.96 5.03
CA HIS A 89 -11.71 10.69 5.20
C HIS A 89 -12.45 9.79 6.16
N ASP A 90 -12.17 8.50 6.05
CA ASP A 90 -12.62 7.50 6.99
C ASP A 90 -11.41 6.79 7.60
N MET A 91 -11.66 6.05 8.64
CA MET A 91 -10.67 5.20 9.28
C MET A 91 -11.20 3.78 9.38
N ILE A 92 -10.31 2.82 9.22
CA ILE A 92 -10.63 1.41 9.38
C ILE A 92 -9.53 0.72 10.19
N GLU A 93 -9.92 -0.20 11.05
CA GLU A 93 -8.97 -1.06 11.75
C GLU A 93 -8.70 -2.30 10.92
N LEU A 94 -7.44 -2.56 10.65
CA LEU A 94 -6.99 -3.73 9.89
C LEU A 94 -6.16 -4.64 10.78
N THR A 95 -6.34 -5.95 10.61
CA THR A 95 -5.52 -6.97 11.26
C THR A 95 -4.38 -7.35 10.36
N ILE A 96 -3.16 -7.34 10.90
CA ILE A 96 -1.94 -7.69 10.19
C ILE A 96 -1.38 -8.95 10.83
N THR A 97 -1.37 -10.06 10.06
CA THR A 97 -0.93 -11.36 10.55
C THR A 97 0.44 -11.78 10.00
N ARG A 98 0.90 -11.11 8.94
CA ARG A 98 2.17 -11.43 8.27
C ARG A 98 2.91 -10.14 7.91
N PRO A 99 4.25 -10.15 7.88
CA PRO A 99 5.03 -8.95 7.52
C PRO A 99 4.70 -8.39 6.13
N LEU A 100 4.44 -9.24 5.14
CA LEU A 100 4.07 -8.76 3.79
C LEU A 100 2.70 -8.08 3.79
N ALA A 101 1.77 -8.52 4.62
CA ALA A 101 0.50 -7.81 4.80
C ALA A 101 0.73 -6.43 5.44
N GLY A 102 1.70 -6.34 6.35
CA GLY A 102 2.13 -5.06 6.91
C GLY A 102 2.71 -4.11 5.86
N LEU A 103 3.49 -4.65 4.91
CA LEU A 103 3.98 -3.86 3.78
C LEU A 103 2.84 -3.35 2.90
N LEU A 104 1.81 -4.16 2.69
CA LEU A 104 0.63 -3.74 1.93
C LEU A 104 -0.10 -2.59 2.64
N VAL A 105 -0.29 -2.68 3.95
CA VAL A 105 -0.88 -1.59 4.74
C VAL A 105 -0.03 -0.34 4.64
N ARG A 106 1.30 -0.49 4.68
CA ARG A 106 2.22 0.62 4.48
C ARG A 106 2.03 1.29 3.12
N CYS A 107 1.90 0.50 2.06
CA CYS A 107 1.63 1.03 0.72
C CYS A 107 0.30 1.79 0.68
N LEU A 108 -0.73 1.28 1.32
CA LEU A 108 -2.03 1.95 1.39
C LEU A 108 -1.95 3.27 2.17
N THR A 109 -1.19 3.29 3.26
CA THR A 109 -0.93 4.51 4.03
C THR A 109 -0.18 5.55 3.19
N GLN A 110 0.84 5.12 2.47
CA GLN A 110 1.61 5.99 1.58
C GLN A 110 0.75 6.49 0.42
N TYR A 111 -0.12 5.64 -0.13
CA TYR A 111 -1.04 6.03 -1.18
C TYR A 111 -1.97 7.16 -0.70
N ASP A 112 -2.52 7.05 0.50
CA ASP A 112 -3.38 8.10 1.04
C ASP A 112 -2.63 9.42 1.16
N ARG A 113 -1.38 9.40 1.63
CA ARG A 113 -0.55 10.60 1.69
C ARG A 113 -0.31 11.21 0.31
N VAL A 114 0.01 10.38 -0.68
CA VAL A 114 0.19 10.85 -2.06
C VAL A 114 -1.10 11.47 -2.58
N TYR A 115 -2.22 10.81 -2.35
CA TYR A 115 -3.54 11.33 -2.75
C TYR A 115 -3.81 12.70 -2.15
N VAL A 116 -3.63 12.85 -0.84
CA VAL A 116 -3.86 14.12 -0.14
C VAL A 116 -2.89 15.20 -0.64
N ARG A 117 -1.58 14.88 -0.73
CA ARG A 117 -0.56 15.83 -1.17
C ARG A 117 -0.79 16.28 -2.61
N ALA A 118 -1.14 15.37 -3.50
CA ALA A 118 -1.43 15.71 -4.89
C ALA A 118 -2.66 16.61 -5.00
N THR A 119 -3.69 16.32 -4.23
CA THR A 119 -4.92 17.12 -4.21
C THR A 119 -4.66 18.52 -3.67
N GLU A 120 -3.87 18.65 -2.60
CA GLU A 120 -3.45 19.96 -2.06
C GLU A 120 -2.73 20.79 -3.11
N ARG A 121 -1.76 20.18 -3.81
CA ARG A 121 -0.94 20.89 -4.81
C ARG A 121 -1.75 21.29 -6.03
N LEU A 122 -2.68 20.46 -6.45
CA LEU A 122 -3.62 20.82 -7.52
C LEU A 122 -4.49 22.02 -7.09
N ALA A 123 -5.05 21.97 -5.90
CA ALA A 123 -5.91 23.03 -5.38
C ALA A 123 -5.18 24.39 -5.29
N ARG A 124 -3.86 24.35 -5.11
CA ARG A 124 -3.02 25.57 -5.03
C ARG A 124 -2.35 25.90 -6.37
N GLY A 125 -2.70 25.21 -7.45
CA GLY A 125 -2.14 25.46 -8.76
C GLY A 125 -0.67 25.09 -8.93
N LYS A 126 -0.13 24.25 -8.04
CA LYS A 126 1.28 23.85 -8.06
C LYS A 126 1.57 22.73 -9.04
N ILE A 127 0.59 21.90 -9.30
CA ILE A 127 0.64 20.85 -10.33
C ILE A 127 -0.62 20.93 -11.18
N THR A 128 -0.58 20.34 -12.36
CA THR A 128 -1.73 20.29 -13.26
C THR A 128 -2.63 19.12 -12.90
N ASP A 129 -3.87 19.14 -13.37
CA ASP A 129 -4.80 18.03 -13.24
C ASP A 129 -4.25 16.78 -13.91
N GLU A 130 -3.61 16.91 -15.07
CA GLU A 130 -2.99 15.81 -15.78
C GLU A 130 -1.87 15.18 -14.98
N GLN A 131 -1.04 15.98 -14.31
CA GLN A 131 0.02 15.46 -13.44
C GLN A 131 -0.57 14.68 -12.27
N ARG A 132 -1.61 15.22 -11.63
CA ARG A 132 -2.29 14.55 -10.53
C ARG A 132 -2.88 13.22 -10.98
N LEU A 133 -3.63 13.22 -12.08
CA LEU A 133 -4.24 11.99 -12.61
C LEU A 133 -3.18 10.95 -12.97
N GLY A 134 -2.08 11.38 -13.59
CA GLY A 134 -0.97 10.48 -13.92
C GLY A 134 -0.36 9.82 -12.69
N ILE A 135 -0.15 10.58 -11.63
CA ILE A 135 0.37 10.07 -10.35
C ILE A 135 -0.59 9.04 -9.76
N LEU A 136 -1.88 9.40 -9.66
CA LEU A 136 -2.86 8.52 -9.03
C LEU A 136 -3.10 7.26 -9.85
N ASN A 137 -3.17 7.37 -11.17
CA ASN A 137 -3.33 6.20 -12.05
C ASN A 137 -2.15 5.24 -11.94
N ASN A 138 -0.93 5.75 -11.86
CA ASN A 138 0.26 4.93 -11.67
C ASN A 138 0.25 4.23 -10.31
N ALA A 139 -0.09 4.94 -9.27
CA ALA A 139 -0.18 4.38 -7.92
C ALA A 139 -1.23 3.26 -7.87
N GLU A 140 -2.41 3.51 -8.42
CA GLU A 140 -3.51 2.55 -8.44
C GLU A 140 -3.16 1.30 -9.23
N ARG A 141 -2.50 1.47 -10.38
CA ARG A 141 -2.03 0.34 -11.20
C ARG A 141 -1.05 -0.54 -10.43
N LYS A 142 -0.13 0.05 -9.69
CA LYS A 142 0.83 -0.69 -8.87
C LYS A 142 0.13 -1.48 -7.75
N LEU A 143 -0.84 -0.88 -7.11
CA LEU A 143 -1.62 -1.55 -6.07
C LEU A 143 -2.49 -2.69 -6.64
N ARG A 144 -3.07 -2.50 -7.83
CA ARG A 144 -3.81 -3.57 -8.52
C ARG A 144 -2.90 -4.72 -8.94
N LEU A 145 -1.67 -4.42 -9.33
CA LEU A 145 -0.70 -5.46 -9.67
C LEU A 145 -0.44 -6.40 -8.50
N ILE A 146 -0.42 -5.89 -7.28
CA ILE A 146 -0.26 -6.72 -6.08
C ILE A 146 -1.40 -7.74 -5.97
N VAL A 147 -2.63 -7.33 -6.24
CA VAL A 147 -3.79 -8.25 -6.27
C VAL A 147 -3.57 -9.34 -7.31
N GLN A 148 -3.10 -8.96 -8.50
CA GLN A 148 -2.84 -9.91 -9.58
C GLN A 148 -1.75 -10.92 -9.22
N ILE A 149 -0.74 -10.51 -8.49
CA ILE A 149 0.31 -11.42 -7.99
C ILE A 149 -0.25 -12.38 -6.94
N CYS A 150 -1.22 -11.95 -6.17
CA CYS A 150 -1.88 -12.80 -5.16
C CYS A 150 -2.76 -13.90 -5.76
N MET A 151 -3.30 -13.69 -6.97
CA MET A 151 -4.27 -14.61 -7.57
C MET A 151 -3.71 -15.99 -7.93
N PRO A 152 -2.57 -16.14 -8.62
CA PRO A 152 -2.07 -17.45 -8.99
C PRO A 152 -1.55 -18.23 -7.79
N ASP A 153 -1.65 -19.56 -7.85
CA ASP A 153 -1.14 -20.42 -6.80
C ASP A 153 0.41 -20.40 -6.72
N ASN A 154 0.94 -20.88 -5.62
CA ASN A 154 2.39 -20.87 -5.36
C ASN A 154 3.19 -21.57 -6.47
N ASP A 155 2.67 -22.66 -7.04
CA ASP A 155 3.34 -23.45 -8.09
C ASP A 155 3.39 -22.73 -9.44
N GLN A 156 2.66 -21.65 -9.61
CA GLN A 156 2.69 -20.81 -10.82
C GLN A 156 3.87 -19.84 -10.86
N TYR A 157 4.74 -19.89 -9.86
CA TYR A 157 5.92 -19.02 -9.78
C TYR A 157 7.20 -19.86 -9.77
N THR A 158 8.23 -19.35 -10.46
CA THR A 158 9.58 -19.92 -10.34
C THR A 158 10.18 -19.54 -8.99
N ALA A 159 11.27 -20.20 -8.62
CA ALA A 159 11.98 -19.88 -7.37
C ALA A 159 12.43 -18.41 -7.27
N ASP A 160 12.66 -17.77 -8.42
CA ASP A 160 13.08 -16.37 -8.50
C ASP A 160 11.91 -15.39 -8.39
N GLY A 161 10.67 -15.89 -8.35
CA GLY A 161 9.48 -15.05 -8.26
C GLY A 161 8.90 -14.63 -9.60
N GLU A 162 9.33 -15.24 -10.69
CA GLU A 162 8.75 -14.98 -12.00
C GLU A 162 7.56 -15.87 -12.27
N ARG A 163 6.56 -15.33 -12.96
CA ARG A 163 5.40 -16.10 -13.33
C ARG A 163 5.76 -17.16 -14.37
N ARG A 164 5.36 -18.42 -14.11
CA ARG A 164 5.56 -19.48 -15.10
C ARG A 164 4.67 -19.24 -16.31
N GLU A 165 5.25 -19.35 -17.49
CA GLU A 165 4.48 -19.34 -18.72
C GLU A 165 3.74 -20.68 -18.86
N LYS A 166 2.52 -20.58 -19.39
CA LYS A 166 1.74 -21.79 -19.68
C LYS A 166 2.26 -22.46 -20.94
#